data_76f40784de508eab90d8592d9e38ac7c
#
_entry.id   76f40784de508eab90d8592d9e38ac7c
#
_cell.length_a   1.000
_cell.length_b   1.000
_cell.length_c   1.000
_cell.angle_alpha   90.00
_cell.angle_beta   90.00
_cell.angle_gamma   90.00
#
_symmetry.space_group_name_H-M   'P 1'
#
loop_
_entity.id
_entity.type
_entity.pdbx_description
1 polymer ?
#
loop_
_entity_poly.entity_id
_entity_poly.type
_entity_poly.pdbx_seq_one_letter_code
_entity_poly.pdbx_strand_id
1 'polypeptide(L)'
;MNEDNTNQTNPLTRRNAIKYGGTLAGTGLLAGCTGQSQEEPSSESTPTNESGDGSDESEESTDTEESTEEPTYTAELSPVGEVTLEEPPTDVFAHFPWFADMATALDRGESVNNVWWDGTASTLEYFTAGLDDIEIAWRDRTGAYGFEKEQLYELDSDLHLVDPAWVTTQDNWAREDIDEIAENVGPWLGNYYSSFHQSPPDEWADGYEYHRLWDVFEQIGNLYGERTRYEQLRAVHDDLLDTIEAGLPPEDERPIAAYLSISTDLSAIYVIRLNAPGYFNAHTRPLGAVDAFGGEEWDGAFKQVDMEAVLEADPDAILALWTVTDAVDFEQMHQNLADDPVGRELAAVRNDRVTVQGTRWQGPLMNLFQLEMTAKQLYPEQFGAWPTYENGDTYPEFSREEQLFDHQRVAEIITGDD
;
A
#
# COMPACT_ATOMS: atom_id res chain seq x y z
N MET A 1 41.68 1.08 -21.77
CA MET A 1 40.51 1.92 -21.50
C MET A 1 39.37 0.96 -21.44
N ASN A 2 39.15 0.42 -20.29
CA ASN A 2 38.05 -0.46 -19.97
C ASN A 2 37.10 0.36 -19.11
N GLU A 3 35.95 0.63 -19.60
CA GLU A 3 34.82 1.12 -18.80
C GLU A 3 33.96 -0.07 -18.48
N ASP A 4 34.10 -0.56 -17.25
CA ASP A 4 33.15 -1.49 -16.63
C ASP A 4 31.91 -0.70 -16.25
N ASN A 5 30.88 -0.81 -17.06
CA ASN A 5 29.54 -0.37 -16.72
C ASN A 5 28.82 -1.55 -16.05
N THR A 6 28.92 -1.63 -14.74
CA THR A 6 28.12 -2.57 -13.93
C THR A 6 26.76 -1.91 -13.67
N ASN A 7 25.84 -2.13 -14.57
CA ASN A 7 24.42 -1.87 -14.33
C ASN A 7 23.91 -2.94 -13.37
N GLN A 8 23.71 -2.59 -12.11
CA GLN A 8 23.09 -3.45 -11.11
C GLN A 8 21.84 -2.76 -10.60
N THR A 9 20.71 -3.32 -10.95
CA THR A 9 19.60 -3.36 -9.98
C THR A 9 18.48 -4.24 -10.51
N ASN A 10 18.52 -5.50 -10.13
CA ASN A 10 17.34 -6.34 -10.17
C ASN A 10 16.94 -6.59 -8.69
N PRO A 11 15.81 -6.05 -8.20
CA PRO A 11 15.41 -6.17 -6.81
C PRO A 11 15.06 -7.61 -6.39
N LEU A 12 14.92 -8.53 -7.34
CA LEU A 12 14.55 -9.92 -7.10
C LEU A 12 15.70 -10.90 -7.37
N THR A 13 16.90 -10.62 -6.88
CA THR A 13 17.94 -11.65 -6.89
C THR A 13 17.69 -12.68 -5.79
N ARG A 14 18.08 -13.97 -6.04
CA ARG A 14 18.01 -15.05 -5.05
C ARG A 14 18.48 -14.66 -3.64
N ARG A 15 19.36 -13.70 -3.54
CA ARG A 15 19.91 -13.21 -2.28
C ARG A 15 18.92 -12.34 -1.49
N ASN A 16 18.04 -11.62 -2.17
CA ASN A 16 17.01 -10.80 -1.54
C ASN A 16 15.79 -11.66 -1.15
N ALA A 17 15.37 -12.62 -1.99
CA ALA A 17 14.31 -13.57 -1.65
C ALA A 17 14.64 -14.40 -0.38
N ILE A 18 15.93 -14.81 -0.19
CA ILE A 18 16.37 -15.55 1.00
C ILE A 18 16.34 -14.67 2.28
N LYS A 19 16.50 -13.37 2.17
CA LYS A 19 16.39 -12.46 3.32
C LYS A 19 14.95 -12.31 3.86
N TYR A 20 13.94 -12.53 3.01
CA TYR A 20 12.53 -12.48 3.40
C TYR A 20 11.95 -13.82 3.88
N GLY A 21 12.65 -14.93 3.69
CA GLY A 21 12.22 -16.30 4.01
C GLY A 21 12.95 -16.96 5.18
N GLY A 22 13.70 -16.23 5.97
CA GLY A 22 14.54 -16.80 7.02
C GLY A 22 13.94 -16.71 8.43
N THR A 23 13.58 -17.85 8.96
CA THR A 23 13.44 -18.25 10.35
C THR A 23 12.05 -18.21 10.99
N LEU A 24 11.32 -19.30 10.85
CA LEU A 24 10.54 -19.87 11.95
C LEU A 24 10.69 -21.40 11.91
N ALA A 25 11.66 -21.89 12.65
CA ALA A 25 11.73 -23.29 13.04
C ALA A 25 11.75 -23.35 14.56
N GLY A 26 10.76 -23.99 15.17
CA GLY A 26 10.84 -24.34 16.58
C GLY A 26 9.51 -24.64 17.28
N THR A 27 8.99 -25.85 17.06
CA THR A 27 8.41 -26.78 18.04
C THR A 27 7.53 -26.25 19.20
N GLY A 28 6.26 -26.56 19.23
CA GLY A 28 5.82 -27.80 19.89
C GLY A 28 4.87 -27.62 21.06
N LEU A 29 3.76 -28.33 20.99
CA LEU A 29 3.02 -29.04 22.04
C LEU A 29 1.95 -28.32 22.91
N LEU A 30 0.70 -28.57 22.53
CA LEU A 30 -0.37 -29.34 23.25
C LEU A 30 -0.97 -28.82 24.57
N ALA A 31 -2.27 -28.92 24.56
CA ALA A 31 -3.27 -29.15 25.61
C ALA A 31 -3.96 -27.88 26.12
N GLY A 32 -5.24 -27.68 25.99
CA GLY A 32 -6.37 -28.61 26.22
C GLY A 32 -7.25 -28.05 27.34
N CYS A 33 -8.57 -28.11 27.15
CA CYS A 33 -9.68 -28.08 28.10
C CYS A 33 -10.52 -26.80 28.22
N THR A 34 -11.63 -26.81 27.50
CA THR A 34 -13.06 -26.88 27.98
C THR A 34 -13.47 -26.09 29.21
N GLY A 35 -14.54 -25.32 29.10
CA GLY A 35 -15.37 -24.89 30.22
C GLY A 35 -16.42 -23.83 29.87
N GLN A 36 -17.60 -24.27 29.80
CA GLN A 36 -18.90 -23.72 29.42
C GLN A 36 -19.51 -22.82 30.52
N SER A 37 -20.41 -21.94 30.13
CA SER A 37 -21.73 -21.54 30.68
C SER A 37 -21.87 -20.15 31.30
N GLN A 38 -22.69 -19.35 30.66
CA GLN A 38 -24.01 -18.78 31.06
C GLN A 38 -24.00 -17.94 32.39
N GLU A 39 -24.57 -16.75 32.45
CA GLU A 39 -25.93 -16.23 32.29
C GLU A 39 -25.94 -14.72 32.60
N GLU A 40 -26.78 -13.96 31.88
CA GLU A 40 -27.32 -12.66 32.33
C GLU A 40 -28.35 -12.85 33.48
N PRO A 41 -28.75 -11.81 34.23
CA PRO A 41 -29.67 -10.79 33.73
C PRO A 41 -29.63 -9.38 34.39
N SER A 42 -30.10 -8.43 33.60
CA SER A 42 -30.83 -7.17 33.86
C SER A 42 -31.24 -6.76 35.29
N SER A 43 -31.15 -5.44 35.59
CA SER A 43 -32.30 -4.67 36.13
C SER A 43 -32.10 -3.14 36.02
N GLU A 44 -33.18 -2.54 35.53
CA GLU A 44 -33.51 -1.11 35.48
C GLU A 44 -33.58 -0.47 36.89
N SER A 45 -33.35 0.85 36.91
CA SER A 45 -34.28 1.79 37.56
C SER A 45 -33.85 3.26 37.43
N THR A 46 -34.64 4.05 36.77
CA THR A 46 -34.87 5.50 36.91
C THR A 46 -36.11 5.67 37.82
N PRO A 47 -36.56 6.87 38.23
CA PRO A 47 -35.96 8.20 38.41
C PRO A 47 -36.30 8.79 39.79
N THR A 48 -35.89 10.06 40.09
CA THR A 48 -36.82 11.10 40.60
C THR A 48 -36.14 12.45 40.75
N ASN A 49 -36.88 13.43 40.30
CA ASN A 49 -36.75 14.88 40.32
C ASN A 49 -37.04 15.44 41.71
N GLU A 50 -36.35 16.51 42.16
CA GLU A 50 -37.01 17.55 42.93
C GLU A 50 -36.22 18.87 42.92
N SER A 51 -37.00 19.92 42.72
CA SER A 51 -36.66 21.34 42.62
C SER A 51 -36.29 21.99 43.95
N GLY A 52 -35.42 23.00 43.90
CA GLY A 52 -35.19 23.90 45.05
C GLY A 52 -34.59 25.24 44.58
N ASP A 53 -35.41 26.24 44.61
CA ASP A 53 -35.24 27.65 44.32
C ASP A 53 -34.26 28.33 45.29
N GLY A 54 -33.48 29.38 44.80
CA GLY A 54 -32.68 30.22 45.67
C GLY A 54 -31.68 31.09 44.92
N SER A 55 -32.17 32.22 44.44
CA SER A 55 -31.41 33.38 43.95
C SER A 55 -30.33 33.88 44.90
N ASP A 56 -29.11 34.15 44.38
CA ASP A 56 -28.37 35.36 44.77
C ASP A 56 -27.39 35.77 43.67
N GLU A 57 -27.45 37.04 43.29
CA GLU A 57 -26.61 37.71 42.30
C GLU A 57 -25.23 37.98 42.91
N SER A 58 -24.17 37.53 42.23
CA SER A 58 -22.88 38.20 42.29
C SER A 58 -22.21 38.08 40.94
N GLU A 59 -22.18 39.19 40.24
CA GLU A 59 -21.38 39.38 39.02
C GLU A 59 -19.90 39.25 39.39
N GLU A 60 -19.34 38.09 39.13
CA GLU A 60 -17.90 37.87 39.07
C GLU A 60 -17.55 37.72 37.58
N SER A 61 -16.99 38.82 37.03
CA SER A 61 -16.40 38.83 35.71
C SER A 61 -15.24 37.82 35.67
N THR A 62 -15.54 36.60 35.22
CA THR A 62 -14.50 35.66 34.81
C THR A 62 -13.99 36.13 33.48
N ASP A 63 -12.81 36.77 33.49
CA ASP A 63 -11.95 36.81 32.31
C ASP A 63 -11.71 35.34 31.92
N THR A 64 -12.49 34.85 30.97
CA THR A 64 -12.16 33.64 30.25
C THR A 64 -10.97 34.03 29.38
N GLU A 65 -9.77 33.74 29.85
CA GLU A 65 -8.62 33.63 28.98
C GLU A 65 -9.00 32.50 27.99
N GLU A 66 -9.41 32.93 26.79
CA GLU A 66 -9.50 32.07 25.63
C GLU A 66 -8.08 31.61 25.40
N SER A 67 -7.73 30.45 25.94
CA SER A 67 -6.50 29.73 25.56
C SER A 67 -6.65 29.44 24.10
N THR A 68 -6.03 30.22 23.25
CA THR A 68 -5.76 29.87 21.87
C THR A 68 -4.77 28.71 21.92
N GLU A 69 -5.26 27.48 22.12
CA GLU A 69 -4.47 26.30 21.85
C GLU A 69 -4.14 26.35 20.36
N GLU A 70 -2.86 26.40 20.05
CA GLU A 70 -2.39 26.30 18.67
C GLU A 70 -2.85 24.96 18.10
N PRO A 71 -3.24 24.89 16.82
CA PRO A 71 -3.70 23.64 16.25
C PRO A 71 -2.56 22.61 16.32
N THR A 72 -2.85 21.44 16.87
CA THR A 72 -1.92 20.31 16.89
C THR A 72 -2.30 19.32 15.79
N TYR A 73 -1.29 18.69 15.20
CA TYR A 73 -1.43 17.72 14.12
C TYR A 73 -1.19 16.33 14.70
N THR A 74 -2.25 15.58 14.89
CA THR A 74 -2.21 14.31 15.63
C THR A 74 -2.63 13.15 14.74
N ALA A 75 -1.87 12.06 14.78
CA ALA A 75 -2.18 10.77 14.18
C ALA A 75 -1.97 9.63 15.16
N GLU A 76 -2.74 8.57 15.01
CA GLU A 76 -2.61 7.35 15.81
C GLU A 76 -2.46 6.14 14.88
N LEU A 77 -1.33 5.43 15.01
CA LEU A 77 -1.06 4.26 14.20
C LEU A 77 -0.22 3.23 14.98
N SER A 78 -0.72 2.00 15.07
CA SER A 78 0.04 0.88 15.62
C SER A 78 1.31 0.62 14.77
N PRO A 79 2.46 0.25 15.37
CA PRO A 79 2.65 -0.06 16.80
C PRO A 79 3.08 1.14 17.66
N VAL A 80 3.20 2.33 17.09
CA VAL A 80 3.72 3.52 17.79
C VAL A 80 2.68 4.12 18.72
N GLY A 81 1.40 4.13 18.30
CA GLY A 81 0.33 4.85 18.97
C GLY A 81 0.21 6.29 18.48
N GLU A 82 -0.11 7.21 19.38
CA GLU A 82 -0.33 8.62 19.06
C GLU A 82 0.97 9.39 18.86
N VAL A 83 1.03 10.13 17.76
CA VAL A 83 2.09 11.12 17.44
C VAL A 83 1.43 12.47 17.25
N THR A 84 1.94 13.48 17.93
CA THR A 84 1.47 14.87 17.83
C THR A 84 2.62 15.79 17.44
N LEU A 85 2.39 16.61 16.42
CA LEU A 85 3.30 17.64 15.94
C LEU A 85 2.69 19.03 16.21
N GLU A 86 3.52 20.04 16.47
CA GLU A 86 3.09 21.42 16.65
C GLU A 86 2.79 22.09 15.31
N GLU A 87 3.51 21.71 14.24
CA GLU A 87 3.36 22.17 12.86
C GLU A 87 3.34 20.96 11.89
N PRO A 88 2.76 21.07 10.68
CA PRO A 88 2.87 20.03 9.68
C PRO A 88 4.33 19.75 9.34
N PRO A 89 4.73 18.45 9.17
CA PRO A 89 6.12 18.12 8.91
C PRO A 89 6.57 18.64 7.54
N THR A 90 7.81 19.13 7.46
CA THR A 90 8.44 19.68 6.25
C THR A 90 9.60 18.86 5.74
N ASP A 91 10.18 18.02 6.59
CA ASP A 91 11.27 17.10 6.27
C ASP A 91 10.91 15.68 6.75
N VAL A 92 10.51 14.81 5.81
CA VAL A 92 9.93 13.50 6.12
C VAL A 92 10.74 12.37 5.50
N PHE A 93 11.21 11.48 6.34
CA PHE A 93 11.80 10.22 5.92
C PHE A 93 10.71 9.22 5.53
N ALA A 94 10.25 9.24 4.28
CA ALA A 94 9.18 8.38 3.77
C ALA A 94 9.77 7.12 3.12
N HIS A 95 10.31 6.20 3.93
CA HIS A 95 11.10 5.08 3.45
C HIS A 95 10.37 4.23 2.40
N PHE A 96 9.11 3.86 2.67
CA PHE A 96 8.36 3.01 1.74
C PHE A 96 7.58 3.81 0.68
N PRO A 97 7.46 3.27 -0.55
CA PRO A 97 6.81 3.93 -1.69
C PRO A 97 5.42 4.49 -1.41
N TRP A 98 4.59 3.79 -0.66
CA TRP A 98 3.22 4.25 -0.36
C TRP A 98 3.15 5.53 0.45
N PHE A 99 4.14 5.82 1.30
CA PHE A 99 4.17 7.08 2.04
C PHE A 99 4.53 8.27 1.15
N ALA A 100 5.42 8.06 0.18
CA ALA A 100 5.76 9.10 -0.81
C ALA A 100 4.58 9.38 -1.77
N ASP A 101 3.83 8.34 -2.16
CA ASP A 101 2.56 8.48 -2.89
C ASP A 101 1.53 9.25 -2.05
N MET A 102 1.36 8.92 -0.74
CA MET A 102 0.47 9.65 0.17
C MET A 102 0.85 11.13 0.27
N ALA A 103 2.13 11.44 0.41
CA ALA A 103 2.60 12.82 0.46
C ALA A 103 2.31 13.56 -0.86
N THR A 104 2.49 12.91 -2.01
CA THR A 104 2.15 13.46 -3.32
C THR A 104 0.64 13.72 -3.44
N ALA A 105 -0.19 12.77 -3.02
CA ALA A 105 -1.65 12.89 -3.02
C ALA A 105 -2.17 14.05 -2.15
N LEU A 106 -1.40 14.44 -1.14
CA LEU A 106 -1.70 15.54 -0.23
C LEU A 106 -1.06 16.87 -0.65
N ASP A 107 -0.39 16.93 -1.80
CA ASP A 107 0.40 18.10 -2.24
C ASP A 107 1.50 18.45 -1.20
N ARG A 108 2.12 17.45 -0.64
CA ARG A 108 3.21 17.51 0.35
C ARG A 108 4.48 16.76 -0.12
N GLY A 109 4.57 16.43 -1.41
CA GLY A 109 5.69 15.69 -1.98
C GLY A 109 7.06 16.35 -1.76
N GLU A 110 7.11 17.70 -1.64
CA GLU A 110 8.35 18.43 -1.35
C GLU A 110 8.95 18.09 0.02
N SER A 111 8.13 17.69 1.00
CA SER A 111 8.59 17.31 2.34
C SER A 111 9.37 16.00 2.35
N VAL A 112 9.18 15.13 1.37
CA VAL A 112 9.81 13.81 1.33
C VAL A 112 11.30 13.94 1.03
N ASN A 113 12.16 13.48 1.94
CA ASN A 113 13.61 13.59 1.80
C ASN A 113 14.31 12.24 1.55
N ASN A 114 13.60 11.11 1.64
CA ASN A 114 14.10 9.79 1.30
C ASN A 114 12.97 8.86 0.87
N VAL A 115 13.18 8.10 -0.19
CA VAL A 115 12.31 6.99 -0.62
C VAL A 115 13.19 5.80 -1.00
N TRP A 116 12.85 4.62 -0.51
CA TRP A 116 13.51 3.42 -0.95
C TRP A 116 13.09 3.10 -2.39
N TRP A 117 14.00 2.70 -3.22
CA TRP A 117 13.85 2.27 -4.60
C TRP A 117 13.53 3.41 -5.59
N ASP A 118 14.45 3.59 -6.50
CA ASP A 118 14.40 4.60 -7.58
C ASP A 118 13.24 4.38 -8.58
N GLY A 119 12.79 3.12 -8.76
CA GLY A 119 11.62 2.81 -9.59
C GLY A 119 10.28 3.32 -9.04
N THR A 120 10.22 3.81 -7.79
CA THR A 120 8.98 4.34 -7.21
C THR A 120 8.48 5.55 -7.97
N ALA A 121 9.36 6.50 -8.28
CA ALA A 121 8.99 7.72 -9.01
C ALA A 121 8.48 7.40 -10.42
N SER A 122 9.18 6.56 -11.17
CA SER A 122 8.76 6.17 -12.52
C SER A 122 7.44 5.39 -12.54
N THR A 123 7.18 4.58 -11.50
CA THR A 123 5.89 3.89 -11.35
C THR A 123 4.76 4.88 -11.07
N LEU A 124 4.97 5.84 -10.17
CA LEU A 124 3.94 6.86 -9.86
C LEU A 124 3.71 7.76 -11.08
N GLU A 125 4.76 8.15 -11.80
CA GLU A 125 4.63 8.92 -13.04
C GLU A 125 3.87 8.18 -14.14
N TYR A 126 4.04 6.88 -14.27
CA TYR A 126 3.23 6.09 -15.18
C TYR A 126 1.74 6.28 -14.91
N PHE A 127 1.32 6.17 -13.65
CA PHE A 127 -0.10 6.30 -13.26
C PHE A 127 -0.60 7.73 -13.32
N THR A 128 0.22 8.71 -12.99
CA THR A 128 -0.18 10.13 -12.94
C THR A 128 0.07 10.89 -14.25
N ALA A 129 0.59 10.25 -15.29
CA ALA A 129 0.95 10.89 -16.56
C ALA A 129 -0.22 11.64 -17.25
N GLY A 130 -1.47 11.22 -16.99
CA GLY A 130 -2.68 11.87 -17.49
C GLY A 130 -3.28 12.91 -16.54
N LEU A 131 -2.65 13.20 -15.41
CA LEU A 131 -3.08 14.22 -14.46
C LEU A 131 -2.31 15.52 -14.71
N ASP A 132 -3.05 16.60 -14.93
CA ASP A 132 -2.45 17.93 -15.13
C ASP A 132 -1.79 18.43 -13.85
N ASP A 133 -0.61 19.04 -13.97
CA ASP A 133 0.10 19.75 -12.89
C ASP A 133 0.51 18.90 -11.66
N ILE A 134 0.56 17.56 -11.77
CA ILE A 134 1.07 16.69 -10.69
C ILE A 134 2.59 16.49 -10.84
N GLU A 135 3.35 16.97 -9.87
CA GLU A 135 4.82 16.87 -9.84
C GLU A 135 5.30 15.86 -8.79
N ILE A 136 6.24 14.99 -9.16
CA ILE A 136 6.92 14.07 -8.24
C ILE A 136 8.18 14.76 -7.68
N ALA A 137 7.98 15.62 -6.70
CA ALA A 137 9.02 16.49 -6.13
C ALA A 137 10.21 15.73 -5.50
N TRP A 138 10.01 14.48 -5.10
CA TRP A 138 11.02 13.62 -4.46
C TRP A 138 11.73 12.65 -5.43
N ARG A 139 11.53 12.79 -6.75
CA ARG A 139 12.10 11.89 -7.77
C ARG A 139 13.59 11.58 -7.57
N ASP A 140 14.38 12.57 -7.23
CA ASP A 140 15.83 12.48 -7.07
C ASP A 140 16.27 12.17 -5.64
N ARG A 141 15.32 11.85 -4.73
CA ARG A 141 15.58 11.62 -3.29
C ARG A 141 15.48 10.14 -2.92
N THR A 142 16.16 9.29 -3.69
CA THR A 142 16.12 7.85 -3.49
C THR A 142 17.26 7.37 -2.61
N GLY A 143 16.92 6.45 -1.70
CA GLY A 143 17.83 5.81 -0.76
C GLY A 143 17.99 4.31 -0.98
N ALA A 144 18.83 3.67 -0.17
CA ALA A 144 18.96 2.23 -0.15
C ALA A 144 17.80 1.58 0.62
N TYR A 145 17.55 0.29 0.36
CA TYR A 145 16.58 -0.49 1.14
C TYR A 145 16.88 -0.54 2.64
N GLY A 146 18.17 -0.71 2.99
CA GLY A 146 18.63 -0.59 4.37
C GLY A 146 19.21 0.80 4.63
N PHE A 147 19.04 1.29 5.83
CA PHE A 147 19.58 2.57 6.28
C PHE A 147 20.19 2.42 7.68
N GLU A 148 21.09 3.32 8.03
CA GLU A 148 21.79 3.36 9.30
C GLU A 148 21.36 4.58 10.12
N LYS A 149 21.60 4.57 11.43
CA LYS A 149 21.25 5.69 12.32
C LYS A 149 21.88 7.01 11.88
N GLU A 150 23.13 6.97 11.42
CA GLU A 150 23.86 8.13 10.95
C GLU A 150 23.14 8.85 9.82
N GLN A 151 22.47 8.12 8.94
CA GLN A 151 21.68 8.72 7.87
C GLN A 151 20.47 9.51 8.43
N LEU A 152 19.79 8.98 9.45
CA LEU A 152 18.65 9.69 10.07
C LEU A 152 19.11 10.96 10.80
N TYR A 153 20.28 10.92 11.46
CA TYR A 153 20.88 12.12 12.05
C TYR A 153 21.33 13.14 10.99
N GLU A 154 21.79 12.71 9.81
CA GLU A 154 22.17 13.61 8.71
C GLU A 154 20.97 14.24 8.02
N LEU A 155 19.85 13.50 7.88
CA LEU A 155 18.61 13.98 7.30
C LEU A 155 17.85 14.89 8.24
N ASP A 156 17.98 14.73 9.56
CA ASP A 156 17.34 15.53 10.62
C ASP A 156 15.82 15.72 10.38
N SER A 157 15.13 14.60 10.10
CA SER A 157 13.74 14.61 9.67
C SER A 157 12.77 14.89 10.82
N ASP A 158 11.73 15.67 10.56
CA ASP A 158 10.64 15.98 11.51
C ASP A 158 9.82 14.72 11.85
N LEU A 159 9.79 13.76 10.92
CA LEU A 159 8.97 12.55 11.02
C LEU A 159 9.60 11.41 10.22
N HIS A 160 9.59 10.19 10.77
CA HIS A 160 10.01 8.97 10.09
C HIS A 160 8.80 8.10 9.74
N LEU A 161 8.37 8.13 8.46
CA LEU A 161 7.28 7.30 7.95
C LEU A 161 7.82 5.90 7.60
N VAL A 162 8.08 5.14 8.62
CA VAL A 162 8.47 3.73 8.55
C VAL A 162 8.07 3.03 9.85
N ASP A 163 7.65 1.77 9.74
CA ASP A 163 7.26 0.96 10.90
C ASP A 163 8.47 0.58 11.75
N PRO A 164 8.60 1.03 12.99
CA PRO A 164 9.72 0.67 13.86
C PRO A 164 9.80 -0.84 14.13
N ALA A 165 8.68 -1.57 14.09
CA ALA A 165 8.69 -3.02 14.20
C ALA A 165 9.41 -3.69 13.01
N TRP A 166 9.30 -3.10 11.81
CA TRP A 166 10.07 -3.54 10.66
C TRP A 166 11.56 -3.14 10.78
N VAL A 167 11.84 -1.93 11.26
CA VAL A 167 13.21 -1.44 11.43
C VAL A 167 14.01 -2.36 12.33
N THR A 168 13.44 -2.84 13.45
CA THR A 168 14.12 -3.77 14.36
C THR A 168 14.43 -5.15 13.76
N THR A 169 13.90 -5.47 12.56
CA THR A 169 14.29 -6.68 11.82
C THR A 169 15.51 -6.48 10.93
N GLN A 170 15.97 -5.26 10.78
CA GLN A 170 17.16 -4.95 9.98
C GLN A 170 18.43 -5.19 10.79
N ASP A 171 19.54 -5.52 10.10
CA ASP A 171 20.84 -5.68 10.75
C ASP A 171 21.23 -4.37 11.47
N ASN A 172 21.77 -4.46 12.67
CA ASN A 172 22.27 -3.36 13.50
C ASN A 172 21.19 -2.43 14.11
N TRP A 173 19.92 -2.85 14.12
CA TRP A 173 18.84 -2.13 14.77
C TRP A 173 18.29 -2.90 15.96
N ALA A 174 18.10 -2.22 17.10
CA ALA A 174 17.43 -2.71 18.29
C ALA A 174 16.34 -1.74 18.75
N ARG A 175 15.53 -2.16 19.71
CA ARG A 175 14.46 -1.31 20.26
C ARG A 175 15.00 0.00 20.84
N GLU A 176 16.15 -0.07 21.50
CA GLU A 176 16.81 1.08 22.10
C GLU A 176 17.25 2.11 21.05
N ASP A 177 17.54 1.68 19.82
CA ASP A 177 17.88 2.57 18.71
C ASP A 177 16.65 3.32 18.20
N ILE A 178 15.48 2.66 18.21
CA ILE A 178 14.21 3.31 17.88
C ILE A 178 13.92 4.42 18.87
N ASP A 179 14.05 4.12 20.17
CA ASP A 179 13.82 5.10 21.23
C ASP A 179 14.83 6.27 21.14
N GLU A 180 16.10 5.99 20.85
CA GLU A 180 17.15 6.99 20.65
C GLU A 180 16.82 7.98 19.53
N ILE A 181 16.39 7.49 18.36
CA ILE A 181 16.05 8.33 17.23
C ILE A 181 14.78 9.15 17.53
N ALA A 182 13.77 8.53 18.15
CA ALA A 182 12.55 9.23 18.54
C ALA A 182 12.81 10.41 19.51
N GLU A 183 13.79 10.24 20.43
CA GLU A 183 14.15 11.28 21.41
C GLU A 183 15.02 12.40 20.85
N ASN A 184 15.90 12.09 19.86
CA ASN A 184 16.97 12.99 19.45
C ASN A 184 16.81 13.55 18.03
N VAL A 185 15.95 12.96 17.18
CA VAL A 185 15.74 13.38 15.80
C VAL A 185 14.26 13.68 15.57
N GLY A 186 13.40 12.67 15.53
CA GLY A 186 11.98 12.84 15.28
C GLY A 186 11.19 11.54 15.51
N PRO A 187 9.87 11.64 15.68
CA PRO A 187 9.01 10.49 15.94
C PRO A 187 8.94 9.53 14.75
N TRP A 188 8.56 8.28 15.05
CA TRP A 188 8.24 7.25 14.07
C TRP A 188 6.73 7.19 13.88
N LEU A 189 6.29 6.92 12.65
CA LEU A 189 4.92 6.56 12.35
C LEU A 189 4.88 5.63 11.14
N GLY A 190 4.35 4.43 11.29
CA GLY A 190 4.23 3.48 10.20
C GLY A 190 3.63 2.16 10.66
N ASN A 191 3.14 1.39 9.68
CA ASN A 191 2.50 0.11 9.91
C ASN A 191 2.76 -0.83 8.72
N TYR A 192 3.93 -1.46 8.73
CA TYR A 192 4.40 -2.29 7.60
C TYR A 192 3.65 -3.61 7.48
N TYR A 193 3.37 -4.28 8.63
CA TYR A 193 2.82 -5.64 8.61
C TYR A 193 1.36 -5.71 8.17
N SER A 194 0.65 -4.58 8.14
CA SER A 194 -0.66 -4.48 7.50
C SER A 194 -0.60 -4.63 5.98
N SER A 195 0.53 -4.33 5.35
CA SER A 195 0.67 -4.37 3.89
C SER A 195 0.41 -5.76 3.31
N PHE A 196 0.86 -6.81 3.99
CA PHE A 196 0.61 -8.22 3.65
C PHE A 196 -0.02 -9.03 4.78
N HIS A 197 -0.51 -8.34 5.82
CA HIS A 197 -1.24 -8.93 6.94
C HIS A 197 -0.49 -10.09 7.61
N GLN A 198 0.77 -9.86 7.93
CA GLN A 198 1.63 -10.80 8.64
C GLN A 198 1.90 -10.34 10.06
N SER A 199 2.23 -11.28 10.95
CA SER A 199 2.59 -10.94 12.32
C SER A 199 3.90 -10.16 12.36
N PRO A 200 3.97 -9.07 13.14
CA PRO A 200 5.24 -8.41 13.43
C PRO A 200 6.12 -9.30 14.32
N PRO A 201 7.39 -8.91 14.57
CA PRO A 201 8.23 -9.57 15.57
C PRO A 201 7.55 -9.67 16.94
N ASP A 202 7.86 -10.73 17.71
CA ASP A 202 7.20 -11.02 19.00
C ASP A 202 7.22 -9.84 19.98
N GLU A 203 8.28 -9.05 19.98
CA GLU A 203 8.43 -7.87 20.85
C GLU A 203 7.49 -6.71 20.48
N TRP A 204 6.89 -6.74 19.30
CA TRP A 204 5.93 -5.76 18.79
C TRP A 204 4.52 -6.32 18.60
N ALA A 205 4.33 -7.64 18.83
CA ALA A 205 3.08 -8.32 18.50
C ALA A 205 1.93 -7.97 19.47
N ASP A 206 2.24 -7.61 20.73
CA ASP A 206 1.24 -7.25 21.70
C ASP A 206 0.60 -5.89 21.37
N GLY A 207 -0.69 -5.90 21.04
CA GLY A 207 -1.42 -4.69 20.66
C GLY A 207 -1.16 -4.19 19.24
N TYR A 208 -0.48 -4.96 18.38
CA TYR A 208 -0.31 -4.58 16.97
C TYR A 208 -1.65 -4.68 16.22
N GLU A 209 -2.12 -3.55 15.68
CA GLU A 209 -3.36 -3.46 14.92
C GLU A 209 -3.08 -3.41 13.41
N TYR A 210 -4.00 -4.04 12.62
CA TYR A 210 -3.89 -4.05 11.17
C TYR A 210 -4.83 -3.01 10.55
N HIS A 211 -4.26 -2.18 9.68
CA HIS A 211 -4.95 -1.07 9.03
C HIS A 211 -5.11 -1.32 7.52
N ARG A 212 -6.13 -0.73 6.91
CA ARG A 212 -6.27 -0.65 5.46
C ARG A 212 -5.40 0.50 4.94
N LEU A 213 -5.09 0.49 3.64
CA LEU A 213 -4.33 1.55 2.98
C LEU A 213 -4.90 2.95 3.29
N TRP A 214 -6.20 3.09 3.12
CA TRP A 214 -6.90 4.36 3.27
C TRP A 214 -7.06 4.78 4.74
N ASP A 215 -7.01 3.85 5.70
CA ASP A 215 -6.96 4.17 7.13
C ASP A 215 -5.56 4.72 7.50
N VAL A 216 -4.48 4.17 6.94
CA VAL A 216 -3.13 4.72 7.08
C VAL A 216 -3.05 6.12 6.44
N PHE A 217 -3.63 6.29 5.24
CA PHE A 217 -3.65 7.57 4.54
C PHE A 217 -4.40 8.65 5.33
N GLU A 218 -5.48 8.31 6.04
CA GLU A 218 -6.17 9.23 6.94
C GLU A 218 -5.23 9.81 8.00
N GLN A 219 -4.44 8.94 8.63
CA GLN A 219 -3.50 9.35 9.68
C GLN A 219 -2.41 10.28 9.14
N ILE A 220 -1.90 9.98 7.93
CA ILE A 220 -0.92 10.86 7.27
C ILE A 220 -1.57 12.21 6.91
N GLY A 221 -2.81 12.20 6.40
CA GLY A 221 -3.57 13.42 6.13
C GLY A 221 -3.76 14.30 7.37
N ASN A 222 -3.99 13.70 8.54
CA ASN A 222 -4.11 14.41 9.81
C ASN A 222 -2.79 15.11 10.20
N LEU A 223 -1.64 14.43 10.06
CA LEU A 223 -0.33 15.03 10.38
C LEU A 223 0.06 16.18 9.46
N TYR A 224 -0.28 16.07 8.18
CA TYR A 224 -0.03 17.16 7.23
C TYR A 224 -1.07 18.29 7.29
N GLY A 225 -2.14 18.14 8.10
CA GLY A 225 -3.24 19.11 8.15
C GLY A 225 -4.10 19.13 6.89
N GLU A 226 -4.04 18.07 6.08
CA GLU A 226 -4.71 17.93 4.78
C GLU A 226 -5.94 17.02 4.84
N ARG A 227 -6.66 17.02 5.96
CA ARG A 227 -7.83 16.17 6.17
C ARG A 227 -8.90 16.35 5.08
N THR A 228 -9.14 17.59 4.63
CA THR A 228 -10.14 17.86 3.58
C THR A 228 -9.75 17.19 2.26
N ARG A 229 -8.48 17.26 1.87
CA ARG A 229 -7.96 16.63 0.65
C ARG A 229 -8.05 15.10 0.75
N TYR A 230 -7.68 14.54 1.90
CA TYR A 230 -7.89 13.12 2.17
C TYR A 230 -9.36 12.71 2.00
N GLU A 231 -10.31 13.44 2.62
CA GLU A 231 -11.74 13.12 2.57
C GLU A 231 -12.29 13.17 1.13
N GLN A 232 -11.84 14.13 0.32
CA GLN A 232 -12.22 14.23 -1.08
C GLN A 232 -11.67 13.07 -1.92
N LEU A 233 -10.38 12.72 -1.77
CA LEU A 233 -9.79 11.56 -2.44
C LEU A 233 -10.42 10.25 -1.98
N ARG A 234 -10.74 10.12 -0.69
CA ARG A 234 -11.43 8.96 -0.13
C ARG A 234 -12.83 8.78 -0.77
N ALA A 235 -13.55 9.88 -0.99
CA ALA A 235 -14.84 9.82 -1.67
C ALA A 235 -14.70 9.31 -3.11
N VAL A 236 -13.67 9.76 -3.86
CA VAL A 236 -13.39 9.22 -5.21
C VAL A 236 -13.10 7.73 -5.16
N HIS A 237 -12.33 7.27 -4.20
CA HIS A 237 -12.04 5.84 -4.05
C HIS A 237 -13.29 5.01 -3.72
N ASP A 238 -14.12 5.51 -2.80
CA ASP A 238 -15.32 4.79 -2.39
C ASP A 238 -16.33 4.70 -3.57
N ASP A 239 -16.49 5.79 -4.34
CA ASP A 239 -17.32 5.81 -5.57
C ASP A 239 -16.76 4.84 -6.64
N LEU A 240 -15.44 4.72 -6.77
CA LEU A 240 -14.79 3.75 -7.66
C LEU A 240 -15.07 2.30 -7.21
N LEU A 241 -14.95 2.01 -5.91
CA LEU A 241 -15.27 0.68 -5.39
C LEU A 241 -16.75 0.33 -5.61
N ASP A 242 -17.67 1.27 -5.39
CA ASP A 242 -19.11 1.08 -5.65
C ASP A 242 -19.37 0.81 -7.14
N THR A 243 -18.68 1.53 -8.04
CA THR A 243 -18.74 1.32 -9.49
C THR A 243 -18.25 -0.09 -9.87
N ILE A 244 -17.14 -0.51 -9.30
CA ILE A 244 -16.57 -1.85 -9.53
C ILE A 244 -17.53 -2.92 -9.01
N GLU A 245 -17.99 -2.83 -7.76
CA GLU A 245 -18.89 -3.81 -7.15
C GLU A 245 -20.20 -3.97 -7.96
N ALA A 246 -20.78 -2.86 -8.39
CA ALA A 246 -22.00 -2.87 -9.19
C ALA A 246 -21.81 -3.49 -10.58
N GLY A 247 -20.61 -3.42 -11.15
CA GLY A 247 -20.27 -3.95 -12.48
C GLY A 247 -19.76 -5.39 -12.49
N LEU A 248 -19.39 -5.96 -11.34
CA LEU A 248 -18.85 -7.32 -11.29
C LEU A 248 -19.88 -8.37 -11.70
N PRO A 249 -19.48 -9.40 -12.48
CA PRO A 249 -20.32 -10.54 -12.78
C PRO A 249 -20.54 -11.43 -11.54
N PRO A 250 -21.55 -12.33 -11.56
CA PRO A 250 -21.70 -13.36 -10.53
C PRO A 250 -20.39 -14.13 -10.26
N GLU A 251 -20.17 -14.59 -9.03
CA GLU A 251 -18.93 -15.22 -8.62
C GLU A 251 -18.51 -16.41 -9.49
N ASP A 252 -19.47 -17.18 -9.96
CA ASP A 252 -19.28 -18.36 -10.83
C ASP A 252 -18.96 -18.02 -12.30
N GLU A 253 -19.05 -16.74 -12.67
CA GLU A 253 -18.68 -16.22 -14.00
C GLU A 253 -17.35 -15.42 -13.97
N ARG A 254 -16.71 -15.28 -12.79
CA ARG A 254 -15.45 -14.54 -12.64
C ARG A 254 -14.27 -15.33 -13.19
N PRO A 255 -13.30 -14.65 -13.84
CA PRO A 255 -12.14 -15.33 -14.42
C PRO A 255 -11.23 -15.92 -13.33
N ILE A 256 -10.55 -17.01 -13.68
CA ILE A 256 -9.42 -17.52 -12.92
C ILE A 256 -8.19 -16.67 -13.31
N ALA A 257 -7.57 -16.01 -12.34
CA ALA A 257 -6.43 -15.14 -12.57
C ALA A 257 -5.23 -15.54 -11.73
N ALA A 258 -4.04 -15.37 -12.30
CA ALA A 258 -2.78 -15.51 -11.59
C ALA A 258 -2.10 -14.15 -11.47
N TYR A 259 -1.63 -13.81 -10.26
CA TYR A 259 -0.82 -12.62 -10.01
C TYR A 259 0.63 -13.04 -9.87
N LEU A 260 1.45 -12.72 -10.87
CA LEU A 260 2.79 -13.27 -11.03
C LEU A 260 3.85 -12.18 -11.16
N SER A 261 4.99 -12.38 -10.52
CA SER A 261 6.23 -11.71 -10.89
C SER A 261 7.05 -12.67 -11.76
N ILE A 262 7.28 -12.29 -13.00
CA ILE A 262 7.95 -13.10 -14.01
C ILE A 262 9.19 -12.35 -14.49
N SER A 263 10.38 -12.98 -14.42
CA SER A 263 11.57 -12.38 -15.03
C SER A 263 11.47 -12.38 -16.57
N THR A 264 12.07 -11.38 -17.21
CA THR A 264 12.05 -11.24 -18.67
C THR A 264 12.47 -12.53 -19.39
N ASP A 265 13.47 -13.25 -18.87
CA ASP A 265 14.01 -14.50 -19.43
C ASP A 265 13.30 -15.76 -18.94
N LEU A 266 12.20 -15.65 -18.21
CA LEU A 266 11.41 -16.71 -17.58
C LEU A 266 12.19 -17.58 -16.57
N SER A 267 13.39 -17.18 -16.17
CA SER A 267 14.22 -17.95 -15.23
C SER A 267 13.69 -17.96 -13.80
N ALA A 268 12.80 -17.02 -13.47
CA ALA A 268 12.17 -16.91 -12.16
C ALA A 268 10.71 -16.51 -12.31
N ILE A 269 9.82 -17.30 -11.71
CA ILE A 269 8.38 -17.04 -11.62
C ILE A 269 7.99 -17.14 -10.15
N TYR A 270 7.37 -16.07 -9.66
CA TYR A 270 6.85 -16.01 -8.29
C TYR A 270 5.35 -15.76 -8.32
N VAL A 271 4.63 -16.63 -7.63
CA VAL A 271 3.19 -16.48 -7.40
C VAL A 271 2.96 -15.55 -6.21
N ILE A 272 1.99 -14.68 -6.36
CA ILE A 272 1.49 -13.79 -5.32
C ILE A 272 0.01 -14.13 -5.09
N ARG A 273 -0.42 -14.23 -3.84
CA ARG A 273 -1.84 -14.44 -3.54
C ARG A 273 -2.66 -13.28 -4.06
N LEU A 274 -3.60 -13.55 -4.95
CA LEU A 274 -4.42 -12.53 -5.61
C LEU A 274 -5.33 -11.79 -4.62
N ASN A 275 -5.94 -12.53 -3.70
CA ASN A 275 -6.98 -12.05 -2.79
C ASN A 275 -6.53 -12.03 -1.32
N ALA A 276 -5.21 -12.03 -1.05
CA ALA A 276 -4.71 -12.00 0.32
C ALA A 276 -5.19 -10.75 1.08
N PRO A 277 -5.39 -10.85 2.40
CA PRO A 277 -5.59 -9.67 3.23
C PRO A 277 -4.34 -8.76 3.17
N GLY A 278 -4.51 -7.52 3.61
CA GLY A 278 -3.46 -6.50 3.53
C GLY A 278 -3.59 -5.60 2.31
N TYR A 279 -2.98 -4.43 2.39
CA TYR A 279 -3.16 -3.41 1.34
C TYR A 279 -2.25 -3.59 0.13
N PHE A 280 -1.31 -4.54 0.13
CA PHE A 280 -0.58 -4.92 -1.08
C PHE A 280 -1.49 -5.53 -2.16
N ASN A 281 -2.67 -5.99 -1.77
CA ASN A 281 -3.69 -6.50 -2.67
C ASN A 281 -4.94 -5.60 -2.72
N ALA A 282 -4.82 -4.33 -2.36
CA ALA A 282 -5.94 -3.38 -2.36
C ALA A 282 -6.50 -3.13 -3.76
N HIS A 283 -5.73 -3.35 -4.82
CA HIS A 283 -6.16 -3.19 -6.22
C HIS A 283 -6.65 -4.49 -6.88
N THR A 284 -6.36 -5.66 -6.31
CA THR A 284 -6.81 -6.95 -6.87
C THR A 284 -7.97 -7.56 -6.11
N ARG A 285 -7.91 -7.53 -4.76
CA ARG A 285 -8.92 -8.14 -3.90
C ARG A 285 -10.36 -7.66 -4.12
N PRO A 286 -10.66 -6.35 -4.30
CA PRO A 286 -12.02 -5.87 -4.53
C PRO A 286 -12.67 -6.42 -5.79
N LEU A 287 -11.86 -6.83 -6.77
CA LEU A 287 -12.33 -7.38 -8.04
C LEU A 287 -12.80 -8.83 -7.94
N GLY A 288 -12.39 -9.55 -6.90
CA GLY A 288 -12.90 -10.87 -6.57
C GLY A 288 -12.73 -11.93 -7.65
N ALA A 289 -11.71 -11.81 -8.53
CA ALA A 289 -11.35 -12.87 -9.46
C ALA A 289 -10.91 -14.13 -8.70
N VAL A 290 -11.10 -15.30 -9.31
CA VAL A 290 -10.71 -16.56 -8.69
C VAL A 290 -9.18 -16.66 -8.73
N ASP A 291 -8.55 -16.85 -7.58
CA ASP A 291 -7.10 -17.01 -7.49
C ASP A 291 -6.70 -18.42 -8.02
N ALA A 292 -5.93 -18.44 -9.10
CA ALA A 292 -5.46 -19.68 -9.73
C ALA A 292 -4.66 -20.59 -8.76
N PHE A 293 -4.02 -19.97 -7.74
CA PHE A 293 -3.25 -20.66 -6.70
C PHE A 293 -3.92 -20.63 -5.32
N GLY A 294 -5.19 -20.21 -5.26
CA GLY A 294 -5.93 -20.02 -4.01
C GLY A 294 -6.15 -21.28 -3.17
N GLY A 295 -6.03 -22.45 -3.79
CA GLY A 295 -6.10 -23.75 -3.10
C GLY A 295 -4.78 -24.21 -2.47
N GLU A 296 -3.68 -23.49 -2.67
CA GLU A 296 -2.37 -23.84 -2.18
C GLU A 296 -2.00 -23.04 -0.93
N GLU A 297 -1.31 -23.68 -0.01
CA GLU A 297 -0.75 -23.03 1.19
C GLU A 297 0.77 -22.87 1.03
N TRP A 298 1.26 -21.66 1.35
CA TRP A 298 2.69 -21.39 1.49
C TRP A 298 2.91 -20.27 2.51
N ASP A 299 4.09 -20.25 3.09
CA ASP A 299 4.53 -19.18 3.98
C ASP A 299 5.12 -18.02 3.19
N GLY A 300 4.92 -16.79 3.68
CA GLY A 300 5.46 -15.57 3.08
C GLY A 300 4.60 -14.97 1.96
N ALA A 301 5.12 -13.90 1.38
CA ALA A 301 4.42 -13.07 0.40
C ALA A 301 4.50 -13.63 -1.04
N PHE A 302 5.47 -14.52 -1.30
CA PHE A 302 5.77 -15.07 -2.63
C PHE A 302 6.07 -16.56 -2.54
N LYS A 303 5.67 -17.30 -3.57
CA LYS A 303 6.05 -18.69 -3.79
C LYS A 303 6.72 -18.81 -5.15
N GLN A 304 7.95 -19.30 -5.20
CA GLN A 304 8.59 -19.61 -6.48
C GLN A 304 8.00 -20.88 -7.07
N VAL A 305 7.64 -20.84 -8.35
CA VAL A 305 7.10 -21.95 -9.13
C VAL A 305 7.84 -22.08 -10.47
N ASP A 306 7.62 -23.18 -11.17
CA ASP A 306 8.01 -23.38 -12.57
C ASP A 306 6.83 -23.13 -13.52
N MET A 307 7.09 -23.13 -14.83
CA MET A 307 6.08 -22.91 -15.85
C MET A 307 5.04 -24.04 -15.89
N GLU A 308 5.43 -25.27 -15.55
CA GLU A 308 4.52 -26.42 -15.48
C GLU A 308 3.47 -26.23 -14.38
N ALA A 309 3.84 -25.66 -13.24
CA ALA A 309 2.88 -25.34 -12.17
C ALA A 309 1.90 -24.23 -12.61
N VAL A 310 2.37 -23.24 -13.39
CA VAL A 310 1.47 -22.22 -13.96
C VAL A 310 0.52 -22.86 -14.97
N LEU A 311 1.00 -23.80 -15.79
CA LEU A 311 0.15 -24.53 -16.75
C LEU A 311 -0.87 -25.43 -16.03
N GLU A 312 -0.50 -26.07 -14.91
CA GLU A 312 -1.45 -26.87 -14.12
C GLU A 312 -2.56 -26.00 -13.52
N ALA A 313 -2.24 -24.79 -13.08
CA ALA A 313 -3.20 -23.81 -12.59
C ALA A 313 -4.07 -23.20 -13.72
N ASP A 314 -3.57 -23.19 -14.96
CA ASP A 314 -4.18 -22.74 -16.23
C ASP A 314 -5.05 -21.47 -16.09
N PRO A 315 -4.49 -20.34 -15.69
CA PRO A 315 -5.25 -19.11 -15.48
C PRO A 315 -5.82 -18.56 -16.81
N ASP A 316 -7.04 -18.01 -16.74
CA ASP A 316 -7.67 -17.27 -17.85
C ASP A 316 -6.96 -15.93 -18.12
N ALA A 317 -6.36 -15.34 -17.08
CA ALA A 317 -5.63 -14.09 -17.14
C ALA A 317 -4.40 -14.12 -16.23
N ILE A 318 -3.29 -13.52 -16.70
CA ILE A 318 -2.07 -13.30 -15.93
C ILE A 318 -1.88 -11.79 -15.73
N LEU A 319 -1.81 -11.38 -14.46
CA LEU A 319 -1.44 -10.03 -14.04
C LEU A 319 0.06 -10.04 -13.77
N ALA A 320 0.87 -9.45 -14.67
CA ALA A 320 2.32 -9.48 -14.59
C ALA A 320 2.85 -8.27 -13.80
N LEU A 321 3.32 -8.50 -12.58
CA LEU A 321 3.82 -7.47 -11.66
C LEU A 321 5.13 -6.83 -12.13
N TRP A 322 5.33 -5.55 -11.86
CA TRP A 322 6.51 -4.72 -12.17
C TRP A 322 6.72 -4.40 -13.65
N THR A 323 5.73 -4.61 -14.48
CA THR A 323 5.89 -4.53 -15.94
C THR A 323 5.57 -3.16 -16.54
N VAL A 324 5.06 -2.22 -15.76
CA VAL A 324 4.92 -0.81 -16.20
C VAL A 324 6.19 0.02 -15.92
N THR A 325 7.28 -0.63 -15.51
CA THR A 325 8.57 -0.02 -15.20
C THR A 325 9.67 -0.71 -15.99
N ASP A 326 10.87 -0.13 -16.00
CA ASP A 326 12.07 -0.73 -16.61
C ASP A 326 12.59 -1.97 -15.87
N ALA A 327 11.94 -2.38 -14.75
CA ALA A 327 12.33 -3.56 -13.99
C ALA A 327 12.12 -4.87 -14.74
N VAL A 328 11.11 -4.93 -15.61
CA VAL A 328 10.81 -6.07 -16.48
C VAL A 328 10.50 -5.56 -17.89
N ASP A 329 11.21 -6.06 -18.89
CA ASP A 329 10.87 -5.85 -20.29
C ASP A 329 9.64 -6.71 -20.63
N PHE A 330 8.45 -6.07 -20.63
CA PHE A 330 7.18 -6.77 -20.82
C PHE A 330 7.05 -7.38 -22.21
N GLU A 331 7.43 -6.64 -23.26
CA GLU A 331 7.33 -7.16 -24.63
C GLU A 331 8.20 -8.40 -24.82
N GLN A 332 9.45 -8.33 -24.32
CA GLN A 332 10.36 -9.49 -24.42
C GLN A 332 9.90 -10.64 -23.52
N MET A 333 9.37 -10.38 -22.33
CA MET A 333 8.80 -11.41 -21.45
C MET A 333 7.60 -12.09 -22.13
N HIS A 334 6.68 -11.32 -22.71
CA HIS A 334 5.51 -11.82 -23.43
C HIS A 334 5.91 -12.67 -24.65
N GLN A 335 6.92 -12.21 -25.41
CA GLN A 335 7.47 -12.96 -26.53
C GLN A 335 8.10 -14.29 -26.06
N ASN A 336 8.86 -14.26 -24.97
CA ASN A 336 9.48 -15.44 -24.40
C ASN A 336 8.41 -16.46 -23.91
N LEU A 337 7.31 -15.99 -23.32
CA LEU A 337 6.16 -16.85 -22.94
C LEU A 337 5.53 -17.50 -24.17
N ALA A 338 5.35 -16.77 -25.28
CA ALA A 338 4.78 -17.29 -26.50
C ALA A 338 5.70 -18.30 -27.22
N ASP A 339 7.01 -18.15 -27.08
CA ASP A 339 8.02 -19.04 -27.67
C ASP A 339 8.33 -20.27 -26.80
N ASP A 340 8.06 -20.19 -25.49
CA ASP A 340 8.29 -21.30 -24.56
C ASP A 340 7.33 -22.48 -24.84
N PRO A 341 7.82 -23.74 -24.89
CA PRO A 341 6.99 -24.89 -25.20
C PRO A 341 5.81 -25.12 -24.24
N VAL A 342 5.94 -24.71 -22.98
CA VAL A 342 4.89 -24.82 -21.95
C VAL A 342 4.09 -23.53 -21.89
N GLY A 343 4.75 -22.37 -21.88
CA GLY A 343 4.14 -21.03 -21.79
C GLY A 343 3.08 -20.78 -22.85
N ARG A 344 3.35 -21.14 -24.12
CA ARG A 344 2.39 -20.99 -25.24
C ARG A 344 1.11 -21.83 -25.09
N GLU A 345 1.09 -22.83 -24.21
CA GLU A 345 -0.10 -23.67 -23.96
C GLU A 345 -1.01 -23.06 -22.89
N LEU A 346 -0.56 -22.05 -22.14
CA LEU A 346 -1.37 -21.30 -21.16
C LEU A 346 -2.59 -20.67 -21.83
N ALA A 347 -3.76 -20.76 -21.21
CA ALA A 347 -4.98 -20.13 -21.69
C ALA A 347 -4.80 -18.61 -21.79
N ALA A 348 -4.17 -17.98 -20.80
CA ALA A 348 -3.88 -16.55 -20.78
C ALA A 348 -3.01 -16.10 -21.98
N VAL A 349 -1.99 -16.89 -22.36
CA VAL A 349 -1.13 -16.57 -23.51
C VAL A 349 -1.88 -16.73 -24.82
N ARG A 350 -2.62 -17.84 -24.98
CA ARG A 350 -3.40 -18.11 -26.21
C ARG A 350 -4.51 -17.09 -26.47
N ASN A 351 -5.05 -16.47 -25.41
CA ASN A 351 -6.15 -15.54 -25.47
C ASN A 351 -5.71 -14.07 -25.36
N ASP A 352 -4.39 -13.80 -25.39
CA ASP A 352 -3.81 -12.46 -25.25
C ASP A 352 -4.25 -11.76 -23.95
N ARG A 353 -4.22 -12.51 -22.83
CA ARG A 353 -4.64 -12.07 -21.49
C ARG A 353 -3.49 -12.09 -20.47
N VAL A 354 -2.27 -11.90 -20.94
CA VAL A 354 -1.11 -11.55 -20.10
C VAL A 354 -1.00 -10.04 -20.10
N THR A 355 -1.24 -9.40 -18.95
CA THR A 355 -1.39 -7.95 -18.86
C THR A 355 -0.39 -7.34 -17.88
N VAL A 356 -0.04 -6.09 -18.14
CA VAL A 356 0.90 -5.33 -17.31
C VAL A 356 0.30 -5.00 -15.95
N GLN A 357 1.15 -4.93 -14.94
CA GLN A 357 0.79 -4.41 -13.61
C GLN A 357 1.90 -3.51 -13.08
N GLY A 358 1.51 -2.57 -12.22
CA GLY A 358 2.42 -1.66 -11.55
C GLY A 358 3.14 -2.32 -10.37
N THR A 359 2.83 -1.87 -9.18
CA THR A 359 3.49 -2.31 -7.96
C THR A 359 2.49 -2.68 -6.86
N ARG A 360 2.89 -3.56 -5.96
CA ARG A 360 2.17 -3.81 -4.71
C ARG A 360 2.45 -2.73 -3.64
N TRP A 361 3.53 -1.97 -3.80
CA TRP A 361 3.94 -0.88 -2.91
C TRP A 361 3.20 0.41 -3.25
N GLN A 362 1.88 0.33 -3.24
CA GLN A 362 0.96 1.37 -3.68
C GLN A 362 0.51 2.26 -2.52
N GLY A 363 0.48 3.56 -2.74
CA GLY A 363 -0.28 4.53 -1.97
C GLY A 363 -1.64 4.82 -2.62
N PRO A 364 -2.32 5.91 -2.23
CA PRO A 364 -3.68 6.21 -2.69
C PRO A 364 -3.78 6.47 -4.20
N LEU A 365 -2.84 7.20 -4.79
CA LEU A 365 -2.89 7.49 -6.24
C LEU A 365 -2.67 6.21 -7.05
N MET A 366 -1.59 5.49 -6.78
CA MET A 366 -1.36 4.21 -7.45
C MET A 366 -2.53 3.25 -7.27
N ASN A 367 -3.18 3.25 -6.10
CA ASN A 367 -4.31 2.37 -5.82
C ASN A 367 -5.53 2.69 -6.70
N LEU A 368 -5.90 3.97 -6.85
CA LEU A 368 -7.02 4.38 -7.71
C LEU A 368 -6.80 3.89 -9.15
N PHE A 369 -5.65 4.21 -9.73
CA PHE A 369 -5.34 3.85 -11.11
C PHE A 369 -5.16 2.34 -11.31
N GLN A 370 -4.56 1.63 -10.35
CA GLN A 370 -4.42 0.18 -10.42
C GLN A 370 -5.76 -0.55 -10.27
N LEU A 371 -6.72 -0.02 -9.51
CA LEU A 371 -8.09 -0.54 -9.44
C LEU A 371 -8.76 -0.45 -10.82
N GLU A 372 -8.73 0.72 -11.48
CA GLU A 372 -9.30 0.89 -12.81
C GLU A 372 -8.60 -0.02 -13.83
N MET A 373 -7.27 -0.03 -13.84
CA MET A 373 -6.46 -0.88 -14.73
C MET A 373 -6.83 -2.36 -14.58
N THR A 374 -6.82 -2.86 -13.35
CA THR A 374 -7.08 -4.29 -13.08
C THR A 374 -8.53 -4.66 -13.37
N ALA A 375 -9.50 -3.76 -13.11
CA ALA A 375 -10.90 -3.96 -13.46
C ALA A 375 -11.08 -4.14 -14.97
N LYS A 376 -10.49 -3.26 -15.80
CA LYS A 376 -10.55 -3.34 -17.27
C LYS A 376 -9.83 -4.58 -17.82
N GLN A 377 -8.73 -4.98 -17.20
CA GLN A 377 -7.97 -6.17 -17.60
C GLN A 377 -8.70 -7.48 -17.28
N LEU A 378 -9.30 -7.59 -16.12
CA LEU A 378 -10.00 -8.80 -15.71
C LEU A 378 -11.41 -8.91 -16.31
N TYR A 379 -12.09 -7.78 -16.45
CA TYR A 379 -13.51 -7.70 -16.85
C TYR A 379 -13.76 -6.72 -18.01
N PRO A 380 -13.12 -6.95 -19.19
CA PRO A 380 -13.20 -5.99 -20.31
C PRO A 380 -14.63 -5.81 -20.87
N GLU A 381 -15.50 -6.79 -20.72
CA GLU A 381 -16.89 -6.69 -21.14
C GLU A 381 -17.73 -5.76 -20.25
N GLN A 382 -17.37 -5.64 -18.97
CA GLN A 382 -18.06 -4.83 -17.97
C GLN A 382 -17.50 -3.41 -17.89
N PHE A 383 -16.16 -3.28 -17.91
CA PHE A 383 -15.48 -2.02 -17.62
C PHE A 383 -14.75 -1.40 -18.84
N GLY A 384 -14.87 -2.02 -20.03
CA GLY A 384 -14.09 -1.62 -21.20
C GLY A 384 -12.72 -2.28 -21.25
N ALA A 385 -12.18 -2.44 -22.45
CA ALA A 385 -10.92 -3.12 -22.65
C ALA A 385 -9.72 -2.26 -22.21
N TRP A 386 -8.73 -2.89 -21.59
CA TRP A 386 -7.41 -2.30 -21.42
C TRP A 386 -6.68 -2.34 -22.76
N PRO A 387 -6.05 -1.24 -23.20
CA PRO A 387 -5.31 -1.23 -24.46
C PRO A 387 -4.05 -2.10 -24.39
N THR A 388 -3.55 -2.50 -25.56
CA THR A 388 -2.24 -3.19 -25.66
C THR A 388 -1.15 -2.24 -25.17
N TYR A 389 -0.25 -2.75 -24.35
CA TYR A 389 0.87 -2.01 -23.80
C TYR A 389 2.14 -2.27 -24.59
N GLU A 390 2.88 -1.23 -24.91
CA GLU A 390 4.25 -1.26 -25.44
C GLU A 390 5.21 -0.68 -24.39
N ASN A 391 6.44 -1.21 -24.32
CA ASN A 391 7.42 -0.73 -23.34
C ASN A 391 7.66 0.78 -23.47
N GLY A 392 7.50 1.50 -22.36
CA GLY A 392 7.62 2.95 -22.29
C GLY A 392 6.32 3.72 -22.52
N ASP A 393 5.20 3.01 -22.72
CA ASP A 393 3.88 3.65 -22.67
C ASP A 393 3.62 4.26 -21.29
N THR A 394 2.78 5.28 -21.27
CA THR A 394 2.20 5.84 -20.06
C THR A 394 0.81 5.26 -19.79
N TYR A 395 0.21 5.60 -18.66
CA TYR A 395 -1.18 5.24 -18.38
C TYR A 395 -2.09 5.74 -19.53
N PRO A 396 -3.01 4.90 -20.04
CA PRO A 396 -3.84 5.26 -21.19
C PRO A 396 -4.73 6.47 -20.93
N GLU A 397 -4.81 7.36 -21.92
CA GLU A 397 -5.80 8.44 -21.91
C GLU A 397 -7.19 7.89 -22.25
N PHE A 398 -8.01 7.68 -21.22
CA PHE A 398 -9.41 7.31 -21.40
C PHE A 398 -10.30 8.55 -21.55
N SER A 399 -11.30 8.48 -22.43
CA SER A 399 -12.36 9.48 -22.43
C SER A 399 -13.14 9.41 -21.10
N ARG A 400 -13.82 10.51 -20.72
CA ARG A 400 -14.57 10.57 -19.47
C ARG A 400 -15.64 9.47 -19.32
N GLU A 401 -16.17 8.96 -20.45
CA GLU A 401 -17.14 7.86 -20.46
C GLU A 401 -16.49 6.48 -20.25
N GLU A 402 -15.19 6.37 -20.52
CA GLU A 402 -14.40 5.14 -20.36
C GLU A 402 -13.70 5.06 -19.02
N GLN A 403 -13.51 6.18 -18.31
CA GLN A 403 -12.95 6.23 -16.98
C GLN A 403 -13.90 5.59 -15.96
N LEU A 404 -13.35 4.86 -14.98
CA LEU A 404 -14.13 4.34 -13.86
C LEU A 404 -14.21 5.32 -12.69
N PHE A 405 -13.34 6.33 -12.67
CA PHE A 405 -13.37 7.47 -11.75
C PHE A 405 -12.94 8.75 -12.48
N ASP A 406 -13.28 9.91 -11.96
CA ASP A 406 -12.94 11.19 -12.60
C ASP A 406 -11.47 11.55 -12.35
N HIS A 407 -10.59 11.30 -13.34
CA HIS A 407 -9.16 11.60 -13.27
C HIS A 407 -8.89 13.09 -13.06
N GLN A 408 -9.64 13.97 -13.76
CA GLN A 408 -9.48 15.42 -13.61
C GLN A 408 -9.83 15.86 -12.19
N ARG A 409 -10.88 15.29 -11.59
CA ARG A 409 -11.26 15.58 -10.20
C ARG A 409 -10.15 15.22 -9.22
N VAL A 410 -9.42 14.12 -9.46
CA VAL A 410 -8.25 13.75 -8.64
C VAL A 410 -7.15 14.81 -8.76
N ALA A 411 -6.84 15.28 -9.97
CA ALA A 411 -5.86 16.35 -10.16
C ALA A 411 -6.27 17.66 -9.45
N GLU A 412 -7.53 18.09 -9.61
CA GLU A 412 -8.08 19.28 -8.94
C GLU A 412 -8.01 19.18 -7.41
N ILE A 413 -8.30 18.00 -6.84
CA ILE A 413 -8.18 17.78 -5.38
C ILE A 413 -6.72 17.93 -4.93
N ILE A 414 -5.76 17.37 -5.67
CA ILE A 414 -4.34 17.42 -5.31
C ILE A 414 -3.81 18.86 -5.42
N THR A 415 -4.11 19.56 -6.51
CA THR A 415 -3.61 20.93 -6.75
C THR A 415 -4.36 22.00 -5.94
N GLY A 416 -5.56 21.70 -5.46
CA GLY A 416 -6.42 22.66 -4.75
C GLY A 416 -7.15 23.63 -5.68
N ASP A 417 -7.32 23.29 -6.94
CA ASP A 417 -7.98 24.10 -7.96
C ASP A 417 -9.51 23.84 -8.03
N ASP A 418 -10.18 23.77 -6.89
CA ASP A 418 -11.64 23.55 -6.74
C ASP A 418 -12.52 24.75 -7.15
#